data_11fb04bfb59d84bd592c97f917c8f8ed
#
_entry.id   11fb04bfb59d84bd592c97f917c8f8ed
#
_cell.length_a   1.000
_cell.length_b   1.000
_cell.length_c   1.000
_cell.angle_alpha   90.00
_cell.angle_beta   90.00
_cell.angle_gamma   90.00
#
_symmetry.space_group_name_H-M   'P 1'
#
loop_
_entity.id
_entity.type
_entity.pdbx_description
1 polymer ?
#
loop_
_entity_poly.entity_id
_entity_poly.type
_entity_poly.pdbx_seq_one_letter_code
_entity_poly.pdbx_strand_id
1 'polypeptide(L)'
;YGLPCSIGIAPNKFLAKMASDMKKPMGITILRKRDLPEVMWPLPIEDLMGIGKKTAPKLKYLGINRIGDFVKEENKEKIILEFGKQFYESNYEKCLGIDNSEVVGDYVLSSSISGSNTFMEDIANVDVLYSTLKVICNSIAYRLQKDKQLALNIGVQIRYSNFETINRSKTLINETNDEYELYRRCKEVFDDYYDDTKGVRLIGAFTNRLKKESEVNKQISIFDDFDNLEKDQKIKTIIADINKTIGKESLKKGIK
;
A
#
# COMPACT_ATOMS: atom_id res chain seq x y z
N TYR A 1 26.89 2.00 7.75
CA TYR A 1 26.27 2.09 6.44
C TYR A 1 26.37 3.50 5.82
N GLY A 2 26.78 4.54 6.60
CA GLY A 2 26.91 5.90 6.07
C GLY A 2 25.59 6.61 5.72
N LEU A 3 24.44 6.07 6.14
CA LEU A 3 23.14 6.66 5.88
C LEU A 3 22.77 7.66 6.97
N PRO A 4 22.51 8.95 6.62
CA PRO A 4 22.06 9.94 7.60
C PRO A 4 20.63 9.62 8.06
N CYS A 5 20.38 9.68 9.36
CA CYS A 5 19.04 9.51 9.92
C CYS A 5 18.76 10.55 11.02
N SER A 6 17.49 10.88 11.22
CA SER A 6 17.01 11.67 12.36
C SER A 6 16.17 10.78 13.27
N ILE A 7 16.35 10.94 14.59
CA ILE A 7 15.77 10.05 15.60
C ILE A 7 14.79 10.83 16.49
N GLY A 8 13.57 10.32 16.62
CA GLY A 8 12.57 10.81 17.57
C GLY A 8 12.37 9.80 18.71
N ILE A 9 12.46 10.30 19.96
CA ILE A 9 12.23 9.50 21.16
C ILE A 9 11.02 10.09 21.89
N ALA A 10 10.00 9.28 22.12
CA ALA A 10 8.74 9.72 22.71
C ALA A 10 7.96 8.54 23.34
N PRO A 11 6.91 8.83 24.15
CA PRO A 11 6.12 7.78 24.81
C PRO A 11 5.27 6.90 23.89
N ASN A 12 5.00 7.32 22.65
CA ASN A 12 4.22 6.56 21.66
C ASN A 12 4.73 6.80 20.23
N LYS A 13 4.20 6.01 19.29
CA LYS A 13 4.63 6.04 17.88
C LYS A 13 4.38 7.39 17.21
N PHE A 14 3.20 7.98 17.44
CA PHE A 14 2.86 9.26 16.85
C PHE A 14 3.84 10.37 17.31
N LEU A 15 4.06 10.51 18.60
CA LEU A 15 4.98 11.52 19.12
C LEU A 15 6.44 11.26 18.70
N ALA A 16 6.86 9.98 18.63
CA ALA A 16 8.20 9.64 18.13
C ALA A 16 8.38 10.04 16.67
N LYS A 17 7.34 9.84 15.84
CA LYS A 17 7.34 10.29 14.45
C LYS A 17 7.40 11.82 14.35
N MET A 18 6.58 12.54 15.12
CA MET A 18 6.63 14.00 15.18
C MET A 18 8.03 14.50 15.59
N ALA A 19 8.60 13.92 16.64
CA ALA A 19 9.93 14.28 17.14
C ALA A 19 11.03 14.06 16.09
N SER A 20 10.95 12.97 15.29
CA SER A 20 11.95 12.69 14.26
C SER A 20 11.96 13.70 13.12
N ASP A 21 10.86 14.42 12.91
CA ASP A 21 10.73 15.44 11.86
C ASP A 21 11.18 16.84 12.32
N MET A 22 11.21 17.11 13.64
CA MET A 22 11.50 18.44 14.19
C MET A 22 12.94 18.92 13.96
N LYS A 23 13.91 17.99 13.91
CA LYS A 23 15.33 18.31 13.72
C LYS A 23 15.91 17.45 12.61
N LYS A 24 15.67 17.83 11.37
CA LYS A 24 16.28 17.22 10.19
C LYS A 24 17.33 18.16 9.60
N PRO A 25 18.45 17.63 9.05
CA PRO A 25 18.90 16.23 9.08
C PRO A 25 19.65 15.87 10.36
N MET A 26 19.81 14.57 10.62
CA MET A 26 20.72 13.98 11.63
C MET A 26 20.48 14.43 13.07
N GLY A 27 19.30 14.97 13.39
CA GLY A 27 18.95 15.40 14.73
C GLY A 27 18.39 14.29 15.60
N ILE A 28 18.60 14.40 16.92
CA ILE A 28 17.92 13.59 17.93
C ILE A 28 16.98 14.50 18.70
N THR A 29 15.71 14.15 18.78
CA THR A 29 14.68 14.92 19.50
C THR A 29 13.96 14.02 20.49
N ILE A 30 13.90 14.47 21.75
CA ILE A 30 13.10 13.82 22.79
C ILE A 30 11.86 14.68 22.99
N LEU A 31 10.67 14.09 22.82
CA LEU A 31 9.39 14.77 22.99
C LEU A 31 8.55 14.05 24.04
N ARG A 32 8.35 14.72 25.19
CA ARG A 32 7.51 14.21 26.28
C ARG A 32 6.12 14.84 26.22
N LYS A 33 5.11 14.17 26.76
CA LYS A 33 3.75 14.73 26.80
C LYS A 33 3.66 16.12 27.46
N ARG A 34 4.43 16.36 28.50
CA ARG A 34 4.46 17.66 29.19
C ARG A 34 5.04 18.80 28.33
N ASP A 35 5.83 18.46 27.32
CA ASP A 35 6.52 19.43 26.47
C ASP A 35 5.67 19.84 25.25
N LEU A 36 4.49 19.21 25.04
CA LEU A 36 3.64 19.45 23.87
C LEU A 36 3.21 20.91 23.71
N PRO A 37 2.75 21.63 24.78
CA PRO A 37 2.33 23.02 24.65
C PRO A 37 3.47 23.95 24.19
N GLU A 38 4.70 23.67 24.57
CA GLU A 38 5.85 24.53 24.29
C GLU A 38 6.58 24.12 22.98
N VAL A 39 6.57 22.81 22.63
CA VAL A 39 7.39 22.27 21.55
C VAL A 39 6.56 21.92 20.32
N MET A 40 5.40 21.27 20.50
CA MET A 40 4.59 20.77 19.38
C MET A 40 3.45 21.73 18.98
N TRP A 41 2.73 22.30 19.94
CA TRP A 41 1.59 23.17 19.63
C TRP A 41 1.94 24.46 18.87
N PRO A 42 3.13 25.08 19.04
CA PRO A 42 3.54 26.22 18.21
C PRO A 42 3.82 25.90 16.75
N LEU A 43 4.02 24.62 16.40
CA LEU A 43 4.31 24.21 15.02
C LEU A 43 3.14 24.50 14.07
N PRO A 44 3.42 24.78 12.79
CA PRO A 44 2.40 24.90 11.76
C PRO A 44 1.50 23.67 11.70
N ILE A 45 0.22 23.87 11.38
CA ILE A 45 -0.76 22.77 11.34
C ILE A 45 -0.42 21.68 10.31
N GLU A 46 0.26 22.04 9.22
CA GLU A 46 0.74 21.10 8.20
C GLU A 46 1.84 20.16 8.69
N ASP A 47 2.51 20.48 9.79
CA ASP A 47 3.51 19.62 10.40
C ASP A 47 2.89 18.49 11.20
N LEU A 48 1.59 18.58 11.52
CA LEU A 48 0.87 17.49 12.18
C LEU A 48 0.78 16.28 11.25
N MET A 49 1.33 15.15 11.67
CA MET A 49 1.29 13.92 10.90
C MET A 49 -0.15 13.51 10.54
N GLY A 50 -0.44 13.45 9.24
CA GLY A 50 -1.77 13.19 8.70
C GLY A 50 -2.48 14.44 8.13
N ILE A 51 -1.96 15.64 8.38
CA ILE A 51 -2.44 16.88 7.78
C ILE A 51 -1.55 17.23 6.58
N GLY A 52 -2.02 16.92 5.38
CA GLY A 52 -1.26 17.13 4.15
C GLY A 52 -1.68 18.40 3.40
N LYS A 53 -1.07 18.58 2.20
CA LYS A 53 -1.26 19.74 1.31
C LYS A 53 -2.71 20.04 0.93
N LYS A 54 -3.62 19.06 1.02
CA LYS A 54 -5.06 19.25 0.72
C LYS A 54 -5.85 19.68 1.95
N THR A 55 -5.46 19.23 3.14
CA THR A 55 -6.17 19.46 4.40
C THR A 55 -5.72 20.75 5.09
N ALA A 56 -4.41 21.04 5.09
CA ALA A 56 -3.85 22.21 5.75
C ALA A 56 -4.47 23.54 5.28
N PRO A 57 -4.66 23.81 3.97
CA PRO A 57 -5.29 25.05 3.53
C PRO A 57 -6.72 25.25 4.05
N LYS A 58 -7.51 24.19 4.14
CA LYS A 58 -8.87 24.23 4.67
C LYS A 58 -8.88 24.55 6.15
N LEU A 59 -7.99 23.93 6.94
CA LEU A 59 -7.82 24.25 8.37
C LEU A 59 -7.39 25.70 8.57
N LYS A 60 -6.43 26.19 7.77
CA LYS A 60 -6.00 27.60 7.82
C LYS A 60 -7.13 28.58 7.48
N TYR A 61 -7.98 28.24 6.53
CA TYR A 61 -9.16 29.04 6.20
C TYR A 61 -10.14 29.14 7.40
N LEU A 62 -10.23 28.10 8.25
CA LEU A 62 -10.97 28.09 9.49
C LEU A 62 -10.25 28.82 10.65
N GLY A 63 -9.08 29.41 10.42
CA GLY A 63 -8.26 30.10 11.42
C GLY A 63 -7.37 29.17 12.25
N ILE A 64 -7.20 27.91 11.86
CA ILE A 64 -6.38 26.91 12.55
C ILE A 64 -5.03 26.87 11.84
N ASN A 65 -4.07 27.66 12.35
CA ASN A 65 -2.76 27.83 11.72
C ASN A 65 -1.68 26.99 12.39
N ARG A 66 -1.85 26.69 13.67
CA ARG A 66 -0.90 25.95 14.50
C ARG A 66 -1.56 24.69 15.07
N ILE A 67 -0.76 23.72 15.46
CA ILE A 67 -1.25 22.49 16.08
C ILE A 67 -2.04 22.80 17.37
N GLY A 68 -1.58 23.77 18.17
CA GLY A 68 -2.27 24.20 19.38
C GLY A 68 -3.65 24.84 19.14
N ASP A 69 -3.91 25.36 17.94
CA ASP A 69 -5.24 25.90 17.62
C ASP A 69 -6.29 24.78 17.51
N PHE A 70 -5.85 23.56 17.19
CA PHE A 70 -6.74 22.41 17.04
C PHE A 70 -7.37 21.96 18.37
N VAL A 71 -6.68 22.19 19.49
CA VAL A 71 -7.15 21.79 20.82
C VAL A 71 -8.02 22.84 21.52
N LYS A 72 -8.21 24.03 20.93
CA LYS A 72 -9.09 25.07 21.46
C LYS A 72 -10.55 24.71 21.29
N GLU A 73 -11.35 24.77 22.34
CA GLU A 73 -12.78 24.41 22.30
C GLU A 73 -13.57 25.25 21.28
N GLU A 74 -13.22 26.52 21.11
CA GLU A 74 -13.83 27.42 20.11
C GLU A 74 -13.69 26.96 18.66
N ASN A 75 -12.73 26.07 18.37
CA ASN A 75 -12.43 25.57 17.03
C ASN A 75 -13.13 24.23 16.72
N LYS A 76 -13.63 23.56 17.74
CA LYS A 76 -14.22 22.21 17.64
C LYS A 76 -15.35 22.11 16.66
N GLU A 77 -16.39 22.95 16.82
CA GLU A 77 -17.59 22.87 16.01
C GLU A 77 -17.32 23.13 14.53
N LYS A 78 -16.47 24.14 14.21
CA LYS A 78 -16.13 24.45 12.82
C LYS A 78 -15.27 23.36 12.16
N ILE A 79 -14.38 22.67 12.92
CA ILE A 79 -13.64 21.54 12.42
C ILE A 79 -14.57 20.34 12.15
N ILE A 80 -15.48 20.05 13.08
CA ILE A 80 -16.45 18.97 12.91
C ILE A 80 -17.36 19.21 11.71
N LEU A 81 -17.80 20.45 11.50
CA LEU A 81 -18.66 20.82 10.38
C LEU A 81 -17.96 20.60 9.02
N GLU A 82 -16.68 20.97 8.89
CA GLU A 82 -15.93 20.86 7.63
C GLU A 82 -15.39 19.44 7.36
N PHE A 83 -14.94 18.74 8.41
CA PHE A 83 -14.18 17.47 8.24
C PHE A 83 -14.88 16.25 8.85
N GLY A 84 -15.92 16.45 9.64
CA GLY A 84 -16.62 15.39 10.36
C GLY A 84 -16.03 15.07 11.75
N LYS A 85 -16.86 14.45 12.58
CA LYS A 85 -16.55 14.13 13.99
C LYS A 85 -15.33 13.21 14.14
N GLN A 86 -15.25 12.15 13.33
CA GLN A 86 -14.15 11.19 13.39
C GLN A 86 -12.79 11.83 13.09
N PHE A 87 -12.75 12.73 12.10
CA PHE A 87 -11.53 13.48 11.78
C PHE A 87 -11.10 14.35 12.96
N TYR A 88 -12.05 15.07 13.58
CA TYR A 88 -11.76 15.90 14.74
C TYR A 88 -11.22 15.07 15.91
N GLU A 89 -11.94 14.04 16.35
CA GLU A 89 -11.56 13.20 17.48
C GLU A 89 -10.18 12.57 17.32
N SER A 90 -9.92 11.96 16.16
CA SER A 90 -8.62 11.34 15.88
C SER A 90 -7.45 12.32 15.91
N ASN A 91 -7.63 13.55 15.39
CA ASN A 91 -6.54 14.53 15.38
C ASN A 91 -6.45 15.29 16.72
N TYR A 92 -7.55 15.48 17.42
CA TYR A 92 -7.58 16.05 18.78
C TYR A 92 -6.76 15.17 19.75
N GLU A 93 -6.99 13.86 19.75
CA GLU A 93 -6.20 12.91 20.55
C GLU A 93 -4.71 13.03 20.24
N LYS A 94 -4.35 13.06 18.95
CA LYS A 94 -2.95 13.26 18.51
C LYS A 94 -2.35 14.57 19.05
N CYS A 95 -3.09 15.66 18.98
CA CYS A 95 -2.64 16.95 19.51
C CYS A 95 -2.41 16.92 21.03
N LEU A 96 -3.13 16.07 21.77
CA LEU A 96 -2.95 15.79 23.18
C LEU A 96 -1.86 14.72 23.44
N GLY A 97 -1.21 14.21 22.40
CA GLY A 97 -0.19 13.18 22.52
C GLY A 97 -0.73 11.81 22.92
N ILE A 98 -1.99 11.53 22.55
CA ILE A 98 -2.64 10.25 22.78
C ILE A 98 -2.53 9.41 21.50
N ASP A 99 -1.90 8.27 21.61
CA ASP A 99 -1.79 7.24 20.56
C ASP A 99 -1.59 5.90 21.26
N ASN A 100 -2.60 5.06 21.18
CA ASN A 100 -2.63 3.74 21.81
C ASN A 100 -2.19 2.63 20.85
N SER A 101 -1.67 2.98 19.67
CA SER A 101 -1.20 2.00 18.71
C SER A 101 0.05 1.27 19.21
N GLU A 102 0.02 -0.05 19.21
CA GLU A 102 1.14 -0.87 19.67
C GLU A 102 2.35 -0.79 18.75
N VAL A 103 3.55 -0.88 19.32
CA VAL A 103 4.79 -1.09 18.57
C VAL A 103 4.90 -2.59 18.28
N VAL A 104 4.61 -2.97 17.05
CA VAL A 104 4.67 -4.37 16.62
C VAL A 104 6.09 -4.67 16.15
N GLY A 105 6.78 -5.60 16.84
CA GLY A 105 8.12 -6.04 16.48
C GLY A 105 8.14 -7.18 15.46
N ASP A 106 7.04 -7.93 15.36
CA ASP A 106 6.92 -9.07 14.46
C ASP A 106 6.41 -8.65 13.07
N TYR A 107 6.73 -9.47 12.08
CA TYR A 107 6.25 -9.29 10.73
C TYR A 107 4.73 -9.49 10.65
N VAL A 108 4.00 -8.42 10.35
CA VAL A 108 2.55 -8.49 10.12
C VAL A 108 2.29 -8.67 8.63
N LEU A 109 1.53 -9.70 8.30
CA LEU A 109 1.12 -9.96 6.92
C LEU A 109 0.32 -8.77 6.37
N SER A 110 0.62 -8.41 5.13
CA SER A 110 -0.09 -7.34 4.45
C SER A 110 -1.55 -7.73 4.18
N SER A 111 -2.47 -6.79 4.33
CA SER A 111 -3.89 -6.96 3.94
C SER A 111 -4.12 -6.74 2.44
N SER A 112 -3.15 -6.13 1.77
CA SER A 112 -3.13 -5.88 0.33
C SER A 112 -1.70 -5.82 -0.18
N ILE A 113 -1.49 -6.21 -1.43
CA ILE A 113 -0.19 -6.12 -2.12
C ILE A 113 -0.42 -5.42 -3.44
N SER A 114 0.41 -4.41 -3.73
CA SER A 114 0.33 -3.65 -4.98
C SER A 114 1.72 -3.34 -5.53
N GLY A 115 1.76 -3.06 -6.81
CA GLY A 115 2.91 -2.52 -7.51
C GLY A 115 2.46 -1.60 -8.63
N SER A 116 3.26 -0.62 -8.98
CA SER A 116 2.99 0.28 -10.11
C SER A 116 4.29 0.76 -10.74
N ASN A 117 4.20 1.13 -12.01
CA ASN A 117 5.28 1.76 -12.75
C ASN A 117 4.79 3.09 -13.34
N THR A 118 5.51 4.17 -13.04
CA THR A 118 5.30 5.48 -13.66
C THR A 118 6.31 5.62 -14.80
N PHE A 119 5.81 5.85 -15.99
CA PHE A 119 6.66 6.01 -17.17
C PHE A 119 7.27 7.41 -17.22
N MET A 120 8.45 7.52 -17.82
CA MET A 120 9.12 8.83 -18.08
C MET A 120 8.33 9.64 -19.08
N GLU A 121 7.75 8.97 -20.10
CA GLU A 121 6.88 9.54 -21.14
C GLU A 121 5.58 8.75 -21.18
N ASP A 122 4.50 9.38 -21.67
CA ASP A 122 3.21 8.73 -21.77
C ASP A 122 3.22 7.64 -22.85
N ILE A 123 2.78 6.44 -22.51
CA ILE A 123 2.83 5.25 -23.38
C ILE A 123 1.47 5.05 -24.07
N ALA A 124 1.50 4.95 -25.39
CA ALA A 124 0.37 4.55 -26.22
C ALA A 124 0.47 3.08 -26.71
N ASN A 125 1.69 2.51 -26.70
CA ASN A 125 1.89 1.14 -27.15
C ASN A 125 1.41 0.13 -26.11
N VAL A 126 0.36 -0.59 -26.44
CA VAL A 126 -0.29 -1.56 -25.54
C VAL A 126 0.62 -2.74 -25.19
N ASP A 127 1.53 -3.16 -26.07
CA ASP A 127 2.45 -4.27 -25.78
C ASP A 127 3.45 -3.90 -24.67
N VAL A 128 3.85 -2.63 -24.62
CA VAL A 128 4.68 -2.11 -23.51
C VAL A 128 3.89 -2.12 -22.21
N LEU A 129 2.60 -1.76 -22.26
CA LEU A 129 1.73 -1.79 -21.09
C LEU A 129 1.52 -3.23 -20.59
N TYR A 130 1.27 -4.19 -21.48
CA TYR A 130 1.13 -5.61 -21.11
C TYR A 130 2.40 -6.19 -20.51
N SER A 131 3.56 -5.92 -21.12
CA SER A 131 4.83 -6.40 -20.60
C SER A 131 5.14 -5.82 -19.22
N THR A 132 4.86 -4.55 -19.01
CA THR A 132 5.01 -3.88 -17.70
C THR A 132 4.04 -4.46 -16.67
N LEU A 133 2.77 -4.64 -17.03
CA LEU A 133 1.76 -5.24 -16.16
C LEU A 133 2.15 -6.65 -15.74
N LYS A 134 2.71 -7.45 -16.66
CA LYS A 134 3.22 -8.79 -16.37
C LYS A 134 4.33 -8.77 -15.33
N VAL A 135 5.30 -7.88 -15.46
CA VAL A 135 6.39 -7.72 -14.46
C VAL A 135 5.84 -7.37 -13.09
N ILE A 136 4.85 -6.47 -13.03
CA ILE A 136 4.21 -6.08 -11.78
C ILE A 136 3.46 -7.27 -11.16
N CYS A 137 2.69 -8.03 -11.94
CA CYS A 137 1.97 -9.22 -11.48
C CYS A 137 2.92 -10.30 -10.94
N ASN A 138 4.06 -10.54 -11.61
CA ASN A 138 5.07 -11.48 -11.15
C ASN A 138 5.65 -11.05 -9.78
N SER A 139 5.92 -9.76 -9.60
CA SER A 139 6.38 -9.22 -8.31
C SER A 139 5.33 -9.40 -7.20
N ILE A 140 4.05 -9.21 -7.51
CA ILE A 140 2.95 -9.43 -6.57
C ILE A 140 2.84 -10.93 -6.22
N ALA A 141 2.88 -11.81 -7.22
CA ALA A 141 2.84 -13.26 -7.03
C ALA A 141 3.98 -13.74 -6.12
N TYR A 142 5.20 -13.29 -6.38
CA TYR A 142 6.36 -13.61 -5.55
C TYR A 142 6.15 -13.21 -4.08
N ARG A 143 5.61 -12.02 -3.81
CA ARG A 143 5.33 -11.55 -2.45
C ARG A 143 4.24 -12.38 -1.79
N LEU A 144 3.15 -12.69 -2.50
CA LEU A 144 2.08 -13.57 -2.01
C LEU A 144 2.61 -14.94 -1.63
N GLN A 145 3.41 -15.57 -2.51
CA GLN A 145 4.01 -16.89 -2.28
C GLN A 145 4.98 -16.88 -1.10
N LYS A 146 5.83 -15.85 -1.00
CA LYS A 146 6.77 -15.69 0.11
C LYS A 146 6.03 -15.60 1.46
N ASP A 147 4.90 -14.90 1.49
CA ASP A 147 4.08 -14.69 2.69
C ASP A 147 3.04 -15.79 2.89
N LYS A 148 3.02 -16.82 2.02
CA LYS A 148 2.03 -17.90 2.02
C LYS A 148 0.60 -17.38 2.05
N GLN A 149 0.33 -16.36 1.23
CA GLN A 149 -0.98 -15.75 1.08
C GLN A 149 -1.56 -16.02 -0.31
N LEU A 150 -2.89 -16.01 -0.38
CA LEU A 150 -3.68 -16.09 -1.60
C LEU A 150 -4.55 -14.83 -1.71
N ALA A 151 -4.75 -14.35 -2.93
CA ALA A 151 -5.58 -13.18 -3.22
C ALA A 151 -6.93 -13.61 -3.80
N LEU A 152 -8.03 -13.07 -3.27
CA LEU A 152 -9.38 -13.28 -3.79
C LEU A 152 -9.83 -12.13 -4.70
N ASN A 153 -9.27 -10.94 -4.57
CA ASN A 153 -9.57 -9.80 -5.41
C ASN A 153 -8.30 -9.23 -6.03
N ILE A 154 -8.36 -8.97 -7.34
CA ILE A 154 -7.29 -8.37 -8.10
C ILE A 154 -7.80 -7.16 -8.87
N GLY A 155 -6.92 -6.24 -9.18
CA GLY A 155 -7.28 -5.07 -9.97
C GLY A 155 -6.09 -4.39 -10.61
N VAL A 156 -6.42 -3.43 -11.46
CA VAL A 156 -5.47 -2.57 -12.16
C VAL A 156 -5.70 -1.11 -11.81
N GLN A 157 -4.62 -0.36 -11.83
CA GLN A 157 -4.62 1.09 -11.77
C GLN A 157 -4.05 1.63 -13.06
N ILE A 158 -4.77 2.53 -13.70
CA ILE A 158 -4.32 3.22 -14.92
C ILE A 158 -4.41 4.72 -14.64
N ARG A 159 -3.30 5.43 -14.83
CA ARG A 159 -3.29 6.89 -14.85
C ARG A 159 -2.95 7.36 -16.24
N TYR A 160 -3.83 8.16 -16.82
CA TYR A 160 -3.66 8.73 -18.15
C TYR A 160 -2.81 10.01 -18.14
N SER A 161 -2.45 10.48 -19.34
CA SER A 161 -1.68 11.72 -19.58
C SER A 161 -2.30 12.95 -18.95
N ASN A 162 -3.63 13.02 -18.88
CA ASN A 162 -4.39 14.10 -18.23
C ASN A 162 -4.47 13.97 -16.70
N PHE A 163 -3.70 13.05 -16.09
CA PHE A 163 -3.69 12.71 -14.66
C PHE A 163 -4.99 12.09 -14.12
N GLU A 164 -5.97 11.82 -14.98
CA GLU A 164 -7.11 10.99 -14.60
C GLU A 164 -6.63 9.60 -14.18
N THR A 165 -7.09 9.12 -13.03
CA THR A 165 -6.71 7.80 -12.52
C THR A 165 -7.95 6.95 -12.35
N ILE A 166 -7.95 5.78 -12.96
CA ILE A 166 -8.97 4.76 -12.76
C ILE A 166 -8.39 3.57 -12.01
N ASN A 167 -9.18 3.04 -11.09
CA ASN A 167 -8.92 1.79 -10.39
C ASN A 167 -10.10 0.85 -10.67
N ARG A 168 -9.81 -0.33 -11.16
CA ARG A 168 -10.82 -1.34 -11.47
C ARG A 168 -10.37 -2.68 -10.93
N SER A 169 -11.29 -3.45 -10.38
CA SER A 169 -10.97 -4.75 -9.80
C SER A 169 -12.07 -5.76 -10.04
N LYS A 170 -11.69 -7.04 -9.95
CA LYS A 170 -12.57 -8.19 -10.10
C LYS A 170 -12.32 -9.17 -8.95
N THR A 171 -13.38 -9.67 -8.36
CA THR A 171 -13.28 -10.76 -7.39
C THR A 171 -13.16 -12.07 -8.15
N LEU A 172 -12.21 -12.90 -7.75
CA LEU A 172 -11.98 -14.22 -8.34
C LEU A 172 -12.97 -15.24 -7.76
N ILE A 173 -13.18 -16.34 -8.48
CA ILE A 173 -13.95 -17.48 -7.98
C ILE A 173 -13.12 -18.24 -6.92
N ASN A 174 -11.84 -18.45 -7.22
CA ASN A 174 -10.91 -19.13 -6.32
C ASN A 174 -9.74 -18.19 -6.00
N GLU A 175 -9.25 -18.28 -4.77
CA GLU A 175 -8.06 -17.54 -4.34
C GLU A 175 -6.81 -18.06 -5.07
N THR A 176 -5.89 -17.14 -5.41
CA THR A 176 -4.66 -17.50 -6.13
C THR A 176 -3.45 -16.69 -5.69
N ASN A 177 -2.26 -17.26 -5.85
CA ASN A 177 -0.96 -16.58 -5.85
C ASN A 177 -0.12 -16.99 -7.07
N ASP A 178 -0.78 -17.59 -8.07
CA ASP A 178 -0.16 -18.01 -9.32
C ASP A 178 0.10 -16.78 -10.22
N GLU A 179 1.33 -16.61 -10.67
CA GLU A 179 1.75 -15.46 -11.47
C GLU A 179 1.02 -15.35 -12.81
N TYR A 180 0.75 -16.49 -13.46
CA TYR A 180 0.05 -16.53 -14.73
C TYR A 180 -1.41 -16.16 -14.58
N GLU A 181 -2.09 -16.72 -13.57
CA GLU A 181 -3.49 -16.41 -13.28
C GLU A 181 -3.68 -14.95 -12.89
N LEU A 182 -2.80 -14.41 -12.03
CA LEU A 182 -2.82 -12.99 -11.66
C LEU A 182 -2.67 -12.10 -12.87
N TYR A 183 -1.67 -12.38 -13.73
CA TYR A 183 -1.46 -11.58 -14.95
C TYR A 183 -2.66 -11.69 -15.89
N ARG A 184 -3.16 -12.91 -16.16
CA ARG A 184 -4.30 -13.15 -17.04
C ARG A 184 -5.53 -12.35 -16.61
N ARG A 185 -5.83 -12.38 -15.31
CA ARG A 185 -6.99 -11.64 -14.76
C ARG A 185 -6.78 -10.14 -14.72
N CYS A 186 -5.57 -9.68 -14.39
CA CYS A 186 -5.25 -8.25 -14.48
C CYS A 186 -5.36 -7.75 -15.93
N LYS A 187 -4.90 -8.56 -16.89
CA LYS A 187 -5.02 -8.23 -18.31
C LYS A 187 -6.49 -8.13 -18.74
N GLU A 188 -7.35 -9.10 -18.37
CA GLU A 188 -8.79 -9.04 -18.63
C GLU A 188 -9.39 -7.73 -18.09
N VAL A 189 -9.08 -7.35 -16.83
CA VAL A 189 -9.58 -6.10 -16.25
C VAL A 189 -9.02 -4.87 -16.96
N PHE A 190 -7.75 -4.92 -17.38
CA PHE A 190 -7.14 -3.84 -18.15
C PHE A 190 -7.86 -3.67 -19.49
N ASP A 191 -8.06 -4.73 -20.25
CA ASP A 191 -8.69 -4.72 -21.58
C ASP A 191 -10.16 -4.21 -21.51
N ASP A 192 -10.89 -4.54 -20.44
CA ASP A 192 -12.27 -4.10 -20.22
C ASP A 192 -12.41 -2.57 -20.00
N TYR A 193 -11.34 -1.90 -19.51
CA TYR A 193 -11.45 -0.50 -19.07
C TYR A 193 -10.38 0.44 -19.64
N TYR A 194 -9.45 -0.07 -20.42
CA TYR A 194 -8.41 0.74 -21.06
C TYR A 194 -9.01 1.60 -22.18
N ASP A 195 -8.67 2.90 -22.14
CA ASP A 195 -9.02 3.88 -23.16
C ASP A 195 -7.79 4.10 -24.05
N ASP A 196 -7.78 3.52 -25.24
CA ASP A 196 -6.68 3.55 -26.20
C ASP A 196 -6.48 4.92 -26.87
N THR A 197 -7.44 5.83 -26.70
CA THR A 197 -7.34 7.21 -27.18
C THR A 197 -6.43 8.09 -26.31
N LYS A 198 -6.04 7.61 -25.12
CA LYS A 198 -5.25 8.34 -24.14
C LYS A 198 -3.90 7.66 -23.88
N GLY A 199 -2.83 8.45 -23.86
CA GLY A 199 -1.53 7.96 -23.39
C GLY A 199 -1.56 7.60 -21.90
N VAL A 200 -0.86 6.52 -21.51
CA VAL A 200 -0.77 6.03 -20.13
C VAL A 200 0.50 6.52 -19.47
N ARG A 201 0.37 7.26 -18.37
CA ARG A 201 1.46 7.74 -17.54
C ARG A 201 1.88 6.77 -16.45
N LEU A 202 0.94 6.00 -15.92
CA LEU A 202 1.21 5.00 -14.89
C LEU A 202 0.31 3.80 -15.10
N ILE A 203 0.90 2.61 -14.97
CA ILE A 203 0.18 1.34 -14.87
C ILE A 203 0.53 0.65 -13.56
N GLY A 204 -0.45 0.04 -12.92
CA GLY A 204 -0.28 -0.72 -11.70
C GLY A 204 -1.23 -1.89 -11.60
N ALA A 205 -0.88 -2.84 -10.73
CA ALA A 205 -1.76 -3.92 -10.31
C ALA A 205 -1.82 -3.96 -8.78
N PHE A 206 -2.93 -4.43 -8.26
CA PHE A 206 -3.11 -4.62 -6.83
C PHE A 206 -3.95 -5.85 -6.54
N THR A 207 -3.71 -6.41 -5.35
CA THR A 207 -4.50 -7.51 -4.79
C THR A 207 -4.96 -7.13 -3.39
N ASN A 208 -6.15 -7.55 -3.04
CA ASN A 208 -6.70 -7.40 -1.70
C ASN A 208 -7.57 -8.62 -1.33
N ARG A 209 -8.21 -8.60 -0.15
CA ARG A 209 -8.88 -9.76 0.44
C ARG A 209 -7.93 -10.96 0.50
N LEU A 210 -6.74 -10.71 1.07
CA LEU A 210 -5.72 -11.72 1.20
C LEU A 210 -6.08 -12.68 2.35
N LYS A 211 -5.84 -13.97 2.13
CA LYS A 211 -5.99 -15.04 3.13
C LYS A 211 -4.71 -15.85 3.20
N LYS A 212 -4.42 -16.46 4.33
CA LYS A 212 -3.34 -17.44 4.44
C LYS A 212 -3.71 -18.71 3.68
N GLU A 213 -2.74 -19.32 3.03
CA GLU A 213 -2.95 -20.61 2.34
C GLU A 213 -3.54 -21.67 3.29
N SER A 214 -3.18 -21.64 4.58
CA SER A 214 -3.69 -22.56 5.62
C SER A 214 -5.16 -22.32 5.98
N GLU A 215 -5.73 -21.18 5.65
CA GLU A 215 -7.12 -20.81 5.96
C GLU A 215 -8.08 -21.09 4.78
N VAL A 216 -7.53 -21.41 3.62
CA VAL A 216 -8.32 -21.68 2.42
C VAL A 216 -8.54 -23.19 2.31
N ASN A 217 -9.78 -23.60 2.57
CA ASN A 217 -10.22 -24.94 2.22
C ASN A 217 -10.32 -25.02 0.70
N LYS A 218 -9.38 -25.69 0.05
CA LYS A 218 -9.53 -26.02 -1.38
C LYS A 218 -10.76 -26.92 -1.52
N GLN A 219 -11.87 -26.34 -1.95
CA GLN A 219 -13.02 -27.14 -2.39
C GLN A 219 -12.60 -27.81 -3.69
N ILE A 220 -12.14 -29.06 -3.55
CA ILE A 220 -11.76 -29.88 -4.69
C ILE A 220 -13.07 -30.36 -5.29
N SER A 221 -13.31 -30.03 -6.56
CA SER A 221 -14.43 -30.58 -7.31
C SER A 221 -14.22 -32.08 -7.52
N ILE A 222 -15.30 -32.85 -7.46
CA ILE A 222 -15.29 -34.31 -7.78
C ILE A 222 -14.82 -34.55 -9.22
N PHE A 223 -14.85 -33.50 -10.06
CA PHE A 223 -14.40 -33.54 -11.45
C PHE A 223 -12.96 -33.06 -11.66
N ASP A 224 -12.27 -32.65 -10.60
CA ASP A 224 -10.86 -32.26 -10.70
C ASP A 224 -10.01 -33.55 -10.78
N ASP A 225 -9.18 -33.61 -11.81
CA ASP A 225 -8.22 -34.71 -12.00
C ASP A 225 -7.09 -34.59 -10.99
N PHE A 226 -7.24 -35.25 -9.85
CA PHE A 226 -6.31 -35.20 -8.71
C PHE A 226 -4.87 -35.53 -9.10
N ASP A 227 -4.67 -36.46 -10.03
CA ASP A 227 -3.35 -36.87 -10.49
C ASP A 227 -2.63 -35.74 -11.23
N ASN A 228 -3.37 -34.90 -11.95
CA ASN A 228 -2.78 -33.76 -12.67
C ASN A 228 -2.49 -32.59 -11.74
N LEU A 229 -3.31 -32.32 -10.71
CA LEU A 229 -3.06 -31.28 -9.73
C LEU A 229 -1.83 -31.56 -8.87
N GLU A 230 -1.67 -32.82 -8.40
CA GLU A 230 -0.46 -33.23 -7.67
C GLU A 230 0.82 -33.18 -8.51
N LYS A 231 0.72 -33.63 -9.77
CA LYS A 231 1.84 -33.55 -10.73
C LYS A 231 2.26 -32.11 -10.99
N ASP A 232 1.29 -31.21 -11.19
CA ASP A 232 1.55 -29.79 -11.44
C ASP A 232 2.18 -29.10 -10.24
N GLN A 233 1.76 -29.43 -9.01
CA GLN A 233 2.42 -28.91 -7.80
C GLN A 233 3.85 -29.45 -7.65
N LYS A 234 4.07 -30.74 -7.87
CA LYS A 234 5.40 -31.34 -7.83
C LYS A 234 6.33 -30.72 -8.87
N ILE A 235 5.85 -30.50 -10.10
CA ILE A 235 6.63 -29.86 -11.16
C ILE A 235 7.00 -28.41 -10.77
N LYS A 236 6.06 -27.62 -10.24
CA LYS A 236 6.33 -26.24 -9.76
C LYS A 236 7.40 -26.24 -8.66
N THR A 237 7.32 -27.14 -7.71
CA THR A 237 8.31 -27.26 -6.62
C THR A 237 9.70 -27.63 -7.16
N ILE A 238 9.79 -28.60 -8.07
CA ILE A 238 11.04 -29.02 -8.68
C ILE A 238 11.66 -27.88 -9.49
N ILE A 239 10.87 -27.13 -10.29
CA ILE A 239 11.34 -25.97 -11.05
C ILE A 239 11.89 -24.89 -10.10
N ALA A 240 11.17 -24.61 -9.01
CA ALA A 240 11.60 -23.62 -8.02
C ALA A 240 12.93 -24.02 -7.34
N ASP A 241 13.08 -25.27 -6.96
CA ASP A 241 14.32 -25.81 -6.34
C ASP A 241 15.49 -25.76 -7.31
N ILE A 242 15.29 -26.14 -8.58
CA ILE A 242 16.33 -26.08 -9.61
C ILE A 242 16.74 -24.63 -9.88
N ASN A 243 15.79 -23.71 -10.05
CA ASN A 243 16.09 -22.29 -10.27
C ASN A 243 16.82 -21.66 -9.07
N LYS A 244 16.47 -22.07 -7.83
CA LYS A 244 17.16 -21.66 -6.62
C LYS A 244 18.62 -22.17 -6.58
N THR A 245 18.85 -23.39 -7.02
CA THR A 245 20.19 -24.02 -7.03
C THR A 245 21.09 -23.42 -8.11
N ILE A 246 20.53 -23.10 -9.28
CA ILE A 246 21.27 -22.52 -10.42
C ILE A 246 21.48 -21.01 -10.27
N GLY A 247 20.72 -20.33 -9.39
CA GLY A 247 20.79 -18.89 -9.17
C GLY A 247 20.25 -18.03 -10.32
N LYS A 248 19.50 -18.63 -11.25
CA LYS A 248 18.86 -18.00 -12.41
C LYS A 248 17.51 -18.66 -12.67
N GLU A 249 16.52 -17.90 -13.17
CA GLU A 249 15.26 -18.45 -13.72
C GLU A 249 15.52 -19.17 -15.06
N SER A 250 16.22 -20.30 -14.99
CA SER A 250 16.66 -21.05 -16.17
C SER A 250 15.60 -22.03 -16.68
N LEU A 251 14.68 -22.43 -15.81
CA LEU A 251 13.61 -23.36 -16.15
C LEU A 251 12.24 -22.72 -15.93
N LYS A 252 11.37 -22.88 -16.93
CA LYS A 252 9.95 -22.50 -16.87
C LYS A 252 9.08 -23.67 -17.30
N LYS A 253 7.87 -23.79 -16.72
CA LYS A 253 6.89 -24.78 -17.19
C LYS A 253 6.52 -24.46 -18.64
N GLY A 254 6.70 -25.43 -19.54
CA GLY A 254 6.27 -25.30 -20.94
C GLY A 254 4.73 -25.13 -21.03
N ILE A 255 4.31 -24.28 -21.95
CA ILE A 255 2.88 -24.12 -22.30
C ILE A 255 2.54 -25.24 -23.29
N LYS A 256 1.48 -26.02 -22.97
CA LYS A 256 0.83 -26.90 -23.98
C LYS A 256 -0.17 -26.09 -24.76
#